data_4a008ffc78d902456063acca7c0bce09
#
_entry.id   4a008ffc78d902456063acca7c0bce09
#
_cell.length_a   1.000
_cell.length_b   1.000
_cell.length_c   1.000
_cell.angle_alpha   90.00
_cell.angle_beta   90.00
_cell.angle_gamma   90.00
#
_symmetry.space_group_name_H-M   'P 1'
#
loop_
_entity.id
_entity.type
_entity.pdbx_description
1 polymer ?
#
loop_
_entity_poly.entity_id
_entity_poly.type
_entity_poly.pdbx_seq_one_letter_code
_entity_poly.pdbx_strand_id
1 'polypeptide(L)'
;MKVVALVLGLVVLVLAIGLIMLTTDLKRISDDLDFINHADTNALVTTGSNIGLIRTLADRINAVLNKTRRLQITHAEQNKQVRQMLTNLTHDIKTPLTVARGYAQLLKEGSADQEQLGKILNNLQSVDHYLHYLMDFNLIQEKSVSLDLTRVNLSELVQQELFNAFDSLNARSVTVDPRIETGVEITTDQIMMSRIIQNLIGNWLKYADESAWVELNKGEDGRIHLDFGNETKGGAVDVDRLMERFQTDDQSRTKIRSTGLGLSIVDSLVDSLGGSMRLESSKGIFLVHLLLSDVPQPKEL
;
A
#
# COMPACT_ATOMS: atom_id res chain seq x y z
N MET A 1 3.79 -49.10 -61.20
CA MET A 1 3.42 -49.67 -59.91
C MET A 1 4.60 -49.66 -58.94
N LYS A 2 5.79 -50.21 -59.22
CA LYS A 2 6.94 -50.25 -58.29
C LYS A 2 7.45 -48.87 -57.78
N VAL A 3 7.49 -47.86 -58.73
CA VAL A 3 7.92 -46.51 -58.39
C VAL A 3 6.91 -45.81 -57.46
N VAL A 4 5.61 -45.97 -57.67
CA VAL A 4 4.54 -45.42 -56.82
C VAL A 4 4.56 -46.04 -55.41
N ALA A 5 4.79 -47.36 -55.32
CA ALA A 5 4.93 -48.04 -54.03
C ALA A 5 6.18 -47.57 -53.26
N LEU A 6 7.28 -47.30 -53.95
CA LEU A 6 8.51 -46.79 -53.31
C LEU A 6 8.36 -45.34 -52.79
N VAL A 7 7.68 -44.48 -53.56
CA VAL A 7 7.35 -43.11 -53.16
C VAL A 7 6.41 -43.10 -51.93
N LEU A 8 5.36 -43.98 -51.98
CA LEU A 8 4.43 -44.09 -50.85
C LEU A 8 5.13 -44.58 -49.56
N GLY A 9 6.02 -45.58 -49.72
CA GLY A 9 6.84 -46.08 -48.60
C GLY A 9 7.74 -44.98 -48.01
N LEU A 10 8.36 -44.14 -48.84
CA LEU A 10 9.17 -43.02 -48.39
C LEU A 10 8.34 -41.98 -47.62
N VAL A 11 7.15 -41.66 -48.13
CA VAL A 11 6.22 -40.71 -47.46
C VAL A 11 5.80 -41.23 -46.07
N VAL A 12 5.43 -42.52 -46.01
CA VAL A 12 5.06 -43.15 -44.73
C VAL A 12 6.22 -43.14 -43.75
N LEU A 13 7.46 -43.40 -44.20
CA LEU A 13 8.65 -43.37 -43.38
C LEU A 13 8.91 -41.94 -42.82
N VAL A 14 8.81 -40.91 -43.66
CA VAL A 14 9.00 -39.50 -43.24
C VAL A 14 7.92 -39.10 -42.23
N LEU A 15 6.65 -39.50 -42.45
CA LEU A 15 5.55 -39.24 -41.50
C LEU A 15 5.78 -39.95 -40.14
N ALA A 16 6.25 -41.21 -40.18
CA ALA A 16 6.56 -41.96 -38.98
C ALA A 16 7.70 -41.33 -38.16
N ILE A 17 8.77 -40.87 -38.83
CA ILE A 17 9.87 -40.15 -38.16
C ILE A 17 9.37 -38.83 -37.57
N GLY A 18 8.53 -38.06 -38.30
CA GLY A 18 7.92 -36.84 -37.78
C GLY A 18 7.06 -37.08 -36.57
N LEU A 19 6.26 -38.15 -36.55
CA LEU A 19 5.43 -38.50 -35.41
C LEU A 19 6.25 -38.94 -34.17
N ILE A 20 7.32 -39.69 -34.38
CA ILE A 20 8.24 -40.09 -33.29
C ILE A 20 8.91 -38.85 -32.71
N MET A 21 9.39 -37.91 -33.53
CA MET A 21 9.97 -36.65 -33.04
C MET A 21 8.97 -35.84 -32.22
N LEU A 22 7.73 -35.71 -32.71
CA LEU A 22 6.66 -34.99 -32.05
C LEU A 22 6.34 -35.59 -30.66
N THR A 23 6.19 -36.93 -30.59
CA THR A 23 5.87 -37.62 -29.35
C THR A 23 7.01 -37.53 -28.33
N THR A 24 8.27 -37.59 -28.77
CA THR A 24 9.45 -37.42 -27.89
C THR A 24 9.56 -36.02 -27.35
N ASP A 25 9.27 -34.97 -28.15
CA ASP A 25 9.27 -33.59 -27.67
C ASP A 25 8.14 -33.33 -26.68
N LEU A 26 6.93 -33.79 -26.95
CA LEU A 26 5.79 -33.67 -26.01
C LEU A 26 6.07 -34.39 -24.69
N LYS A 27 6.65 -35.58 -24.74
CA LYS A 27 7.06 -36.31 -23.53
C LYS A 27 8.09 -35.51 -22.74
N ARG A 28 9.10 -34.95 -23.41
CA ARG A 28 10.11 -34.12 -22.75
C ARG A 28 9.53 -32.90 -22.09
N ILE A 29 8.60 -32.18 -22.75
CA ILE A 29 7.88 -31.04 -22.16
C ILE A 29 7.10 -31.49 -20.91
N SER A 30 6.42 -32.65 -20.97
CA SER A 30 5.70 -33.22 -19.84
C SER A 30 6.63 -33.56 -18.66
N ASP A 31 7.75 -34.21 -18.94
CA ASP A 31 8.73 -34.60 -17.93
C ASP A 31 9.40 -33.34 -17.28
N ASP A 32 9.71 -32.32 -18.10
CA ASP A 32 10.22 -31.01 -17.60
C ASP A 32 9.19 -30.32 -16.70
N LEU A 33 7.89 -30.31 -17.06
CA LEU A 33 6.81 -29.73 -16.26
C LEU A 33 6.61 -30.49 -14.92
N ASP A 34 6.63 -31.83 -14.97
CA ASP A 34 6.54 -32.65 -13.76
C ASP A 34 7.74 -32.37 -12.82
N PHE A 35 8.94 -32.27 -13.36
CA PHE A 35 10.12 -31.90 -12.59
C PHE A 35 9.98 -30.51 -11.96
N ILE A 36 9.54 -29.50 -12.73
CA ILE A 36 9.35 -28.13 -12.26
C ILE A 36 8.27 -28.07 -11.18
N ASN A 37 7.20 -28.86 -11.29
CA ASN A 37 6.10 -28.88 -10.33
C ASN A 37 6.48 -29.53 -8.98
N HIS A 38 7.39 -30.48 -8.98
CA HIS A 38 7.80 -31.21 -7.76
C HIS A 38 9.10 -30.68 -7.14
N ALA A 39 9.97 -30.05 -7.93
CA ALA A 39 11.20 -29.46 -7.46
C ALA A 39 11.07 -27.92 -7.39
N ASP A 40 11.43 -27.34 -6.24
CA ASP A 40 11.50 -25.88 -6.11
C ASP A 40 12.72 -25.36 -6.91
N THR A 41 12.55 -25.30 -8.23
CA THR A 41 13.64 -25.03 -9.19
C THR A 41 13.26 -23.93 -10.18
N ASN A 42 14.29 -23.21 -10.65
CA ASN A 42 14.17 -22.20 -11.71
C ASN A 42 14.32 -22.81 -13.13
N ALA A 43 14.21 -24.12 -13.28
CA ALA A 43 14.29 -24.76 -14.59
C ALA A 43 13.21 -24.24 -15.55
N LEU A 44 13.54 -24.29 -16.83
CA LEU A 44 12.63 -23.93 -17.93
C LEU A 44 12.34 -25.19 -18.74
N VAL A 45 11.14 -25.21 -19.35
CA VAL A 45 10.78 -26.24 -20.32
C VAL A 45 11.68 -26.10 -21.53
N THR A 46 12.28 -27.20 -21.95
CA THR A 46 13.20 -27.24 -23.08
C THR A 46 12.63 -28.10 -24.23
N THR A 47 12.93 -27.72 -25.47
CA THR A 47 12.57 -28.52 -26.65
C THR A 47 13.79 -28.72 -27.54
N GLY A 48 13.94 -29.93 -28.07
CA GLY A 48 14.98 -30.28 -29.05
C GLY A 48 14.54 -30.10 -30.49
N SER A 49 13.26 -29.82 -30.73
CA SER A 49 12.67 -29.78 -32.05
C SER A 49 12.84 -28.43 -32.76
N ASN A 50 13.06 -28.52 -34.07
CA ASN A 50 12.98 -27.35 -34.96
C ASN A 50 11.55 -27.04 -35.45
N ILE A 51 10.53 -27.75 -34.95
CA ILE A 51 9.12 -27.51 -35.30
C ILE A 51 8.68 -26.22 -34.61
N GLY A 52 8.41 -25.19 -35.41
CA GLY A 52 8.08 -23.84 -34.90
C GLY A 52 6.90 -23.82 -33.93
N LEU A 53 5.91 -24.69 -34.09
CA LEU A 53 4.75 -24.79 -33.21
C LEU A 53 5.15 -25.25 -31.79
N ILE A 54 6.01 -26.27 -31.69
CA ILE A 54 6.47 -26.81 -30.39
C ILE A 54 7.33 -25.80 -29.66
N ARG A 55 8.21 -25.10 -30.39
CA ARG A 55 9.02 -24.01 -29.82
C ARG A 55 8.14 -22.89 -29.27
N THR A 56 7.15 -22.46 -30.05
CA THR A 56 6.19 -21.41 -29.59
C THR A 56 5.41 -21.87 -28.36
N LEU A 57 5.03 -23.16 -28.29
CA LEU A 57 4.37 -23.72 -27.11
C LEU A 57 5.29 -23.67 -25.87
N ALA A 58 6.53 -24.12 -25.99
CA ALA A 58 7.51 -24.09 -24.91
C ALA A 58 7.79 -22.65 -24.45
N ASP A 59 7.92 -21.69 -25.38
CA ASP A 59 8.10 -20.26 -25.05
C ASP A 59 6.90 -19.69 -24.27
N ARG A 60 5.68 -20.03 -24.67
CA ARG A 60 4.47 -19.59 -23.96
C ARG A 60 4.36 -20.21 -22.57
N ILE A 61 4.69 -21.49 -22.42
CA ILE A 61 4.73 -22.15 -21.12
C ILE A 61 5.76 -21.48 -20.22
N ASN A 62 6.97 -21.22 -20.73
CA ASN A 62 8.02 -20.53 -20.00
C ASN A 62 7.62 -19.09 -19.58
N ALA A 63 6.88 -18.38 -20.42
CA ALA A 63 6.34 -17.07 -20.11
C ALA A 63 5.34 -17.13 -18.92
N VAL A 64 4.44 -18.14 -18.92
CA VAL A 64 3.50 -18.37 -17.81
C VAL A 64 4.24 -18.76 -16.54
N LEU A 65 5.21 -19.67 -16.59
CA LEU A 65 6.03 -20.07 -15.45
C LEU A 65 6.77 -18.89 -14.84
N ASN A 66 7.38 -18.04 -15.67
CA ASN A 66 8.06 -16.84 -15.20
C ASN A 66 7.10 -15.82 -14.56
N LYS A 67 5.88 -15.65 -15.12
CA LYS A 67 4.85 -14.79 -14.51
C LYS A 67 4.42 -15.34 -13.14
N THR A 68 4.16 -16.63 -13.03
CA THR A 68 3.77 -17.29 -11.78
C THR A 68 4.86 -17.14 -10.71
N ARG A 69 6.12 -17.33 -11.07
CA ARG A 69 7.26 -17.13 -10.15
C ARG A 69 7.37 -15.71 -9.64
N ARG A 70 7.24 -14.74 -10.54
CA ARG A 70 7.25 -13.31 -10.11
C ARG A 70 6.13 -13.04 -9.11
N LEU A 71 4.93 -13.56 -9.36
CA LEU A 71 3.80 -13.42 -8.42
C LEU A 71 4.10 -14.10 -7.08
N GLN A 72 4.70 -15.28 -7.07
CA GLN A 72 5.09 -15.97 -5.83
C GLN A 72 6.14 -15.20 -5.03
N ILE A 73 7.16 -14.65 -5.71
CA ILE A 73 8.19 -13.81 -5.05
C ILE A 73 7.54 -12.56 -4.44
N THR A 74 6.73 -11.85 -5.22
CA THR A 74 6.01 -10.66 -4.74
C THR A 74 5.11 -10.99 -3.54
N HIS A 75 4.38 -12.11 -3.60
CA HIS A 75 3.55 -12.58 -2.49
C HIS A 75 4.37 -12.96 -1.24
N ALA A 76 5.52 -13.59 -1.43
CA ALA A 76 6.41 -13.94 -0.31
C ALA A 76 7.01 -12.69 0.36
N GLU A 77 7.38 -11.69 -0.43
CA GLU A 77 7.86 -10.38 0.05
C GLU A 77 6.76 -9.63 0.81
N GLN A 78 5.55 -9.55 0.26
CA GLN A 78 4.40 -8.95 0.93
C GLN A 78 4.08 -9.65 2.26
N ASN A 79 4.04 -10.99 2.29
CA ASN A 79 3.84 -11.75 3.51
C ASN A 79 4.94 -11.52 4.55
N LYS A 80 6.19 -11.38 4.12
CA LYS A 80 7.31 -11.04 5.01
C LYS A 80 7.12 -9.64 5.61
N GLN A 81 6.76 -8.65 4.82
CA GLN A 81 6.50 -7.29 5.28
C GLN A 81 5.34 -7.25 6.30
N VAL A 82 4.23 -7.95 6.03
CA VAL A 82 3.10 -8.08 6.96
C VAL A 82 3.54 -8.68 8.29
N ARG A 83 4.28 -9.80 8.27
CA ARG A 83 4.78 -10.44 9.51
C ARG A 83 5.70 -9.52 10.31
N GLN A 84 6.58 -8.84 9.63
CA GLN A 84 7.55 -7.92 10.24
C GLN A 84 6.83 -6.73 10.89
N MET A 85 5.84 -6.16 10.19
CA MET A 85 4.98 -5.10 10.70
C MET A 85 4.19 -5.56 11.93
N LEU A 86 3.54 -6.73 11.91
CA LEU A 86 2.80 -7.27 13.06
C LEU A 86 3.71 -7.48 14.27
N THR A 87 4.94 -7.95 14.05
CA THR A 87 5.94 -8.11 15.11
C THR A 87 6.32 -6.76 15.74
N ASN A 88 6.59 -5.76 14.91
CA ASN A 88 6.92 -4.41 15.34
C ASN A 88 5.75 -3.77 16.11
N LEU A 89 4.52 -3.86 15.58
CA LEU A 89 3.31 -3.35 16.24
C LEU A 89 3.06 -4.02 17.60
N THR A 90 3.26 -5.34 17.69
CA THR A 90 3.13 -6.06 18.96
C THR A 90 4.08 -5.54 20.00
N HIS A 91 5.33 -5.26 19.64
CA HIS A 91 6.33 -4.65 20.52
C HIS A 91 5.93 -3.23 20.92
N ASP A 92 5.49 -2.43 19.96
CA ASP A 92 5.17 -1.00 20.16
C ASP A 92 3.88 -0.79 20.98
N ILE A 93 2.92 -1.73 20.90
CA ILE A 93 1.73 -1.76 21.77
C ILE A 93 2.09 -2.27 23.18
N LYS A 94 2.96 -3.27 23.29
CA LYS A 94 3.33 -3.86 24.59
C LYS A 94 4.01 -2.86 25.50
N THR A 95 4.84 -1.97 24.97
CA THR A 95 5.60 -0.99 25.74
C THR A 95 4.69 0.00 26.48
N PRO A 96 3.83 0.80 25.81
CA PRO A 96 2.92 1.73 26.48
C PRO A 96 1.92 1.02 27.40
N LEU A 97 1.43 -0.16 27.01
CA LEU A 97 0.53 -0.96 27.85
C LEU A 97 1.20 -1.40 29.16
N THR A 98 2.47 -1.83 29.10
CA THR A 98 3.24 -2.20 30.29
C THR A 98 3.48 -1.00 31.22
N VAL A 99 3.79 0.15 30.65
CA VAL A 99 3.97 1.41 31.41
C VAL A 99 2.66 1.85 32.05
N ALA A 100 1.55 1.87 31.31
CA ALA A 100 0.22 2.21 31.84
C ALA A 100 -0.16 1.28 33.00
N ARG A 101 0.06 -0.05 32.83
CA ARG A 101 -0.20 -1.05 33.87
C ARG A 101 0.67 -0.80 35.10
N GLY A 102 1.94 -0.45 34.96
CA GLY A 102 2.84 -0.14 36.05
C GLY A 102 2.35 1.06 36.88
N TYR A 103 1.96 2.17 36.22
CA TYR A 103 1.39 3.32 36.93
C TYR A 103 0.04 3.02 37.58
N ALA A 104 -0.82 2.22 36.94
CA ALA A 104 -2.10 1.79 37.53
C ALA A 104 -1.86 0.95 38.81
N GLN A 105 -0.81 0.14 38.85
CA GLN A 105 -0.44 -0.65 40.02
C GLN A 105 0.08 0.25 41.19
N LEU A 106 0.88 1.27 40.88
CA LEU A 106 1.32 2.26 41.88
C LEU A 106 0.16 3.06 42.48
N LEU A 107 -0.83 3.44 41.63
CA LEU A 107 -2.06 4.09 42.13
C LEU A 107 -2.85 3.19 43.09
N LYS A 108 -2.90 1.88 42.85
CA LYS A 108 -3.57 0.90 43.74
C LYS A 108 -2.86 0.78 45.11
N GLU A 109 -1.56 1.01 45.17
CA GLU A 109 -0.76 0.95 46.39
C GLU A 109 -0.82 2.24 47.26
N GLY A 110 -1.68 3.21 46.87
CA GLY A 110 -2.01 4.39 47.70
C GLY A 110 -1.27 5.67 47.33
N SER A 111 -0.52 5.70 46.25
CA SER A 111 0.15 6.90 45.72
C SER A 111 -0.68 7.55 44.62
N ALA A 112 -1.90 7.99 44.95
CA ALA A 112 -2.78 8.64 43.96
C ALA A 112 -2.23 10.03 43.61
N ASP A 113 -1.51 10.13 42.46
CA ASP A 113 -1.03 11.39 41.91
C ASP A 113 -1.68 11.63 40.55
N GLN A 114 -2.19 12.85 40.34
CA GLN A 114 -2.83 13.26 39.09
C GLN A 114 -1.86 13.16 37.88
N GLU A 115 -0.55 13.32 38.13
CA GLU A 115 0.50 13.12 37.13
C GLU A 115 0.56 11.66 36.64
N GLN A 116 0.39 10.68 37.53
CA GLN A 116 0.40 9.26 37.20
C GLN A 116 -0.81 8.89 36.35
N LEU A 117 -1.98 9.46 36.66
CA LEU A 117 -3.18 9.29 35.84
C LEU A 117 -2.97 9.84 34.43
N GLY A 118 -2.37 11.02 34.30
CA GLY A 118 -1.99 11.60 33.01
C GLY A 118 -1.04 10.68 32.20
N LYS A 119 -0.07 10.06 32.84
CA LYS A 119 0.85 9.11 32.23
C LYS A 119 0.11 7.85 31.74
N ILE A 120 -0.86 7.34 32.49
CA ILE A 120 -1.71 6.21 32.06
C ILE A 120 -2.50 6.59 30.82
N LEU A 121 -3.20 7.73 30.84
CA LEU A 121 -4.01 8.19 29.71
C LEU A 121 -3.18 8.38 28.45
N ASN A 122 -2.02 9.00 28.54
CA ASN A 122 -1.11 9.21 27.42
C ASN A 122 -0.61 7.88 26.81
N ASN A 123 -0.34 6.89 27.64
CA ASN A 123 0.08 5.58 27.16
C ASN A 123 -1.09 4.80 26.51
N LEU A 124 -2.30 4.91 27.05
CA LEU A 124 -3.49 4.32 26.42
C LEU A 124 -3.83 4.99 25.08
N GLN A 125 -3.68 6.31 24.97
CA GLN A 125 -3.80 7.02 23.70
C GLN A 125 -2.77 6.52 22.65
N SER A 126 -1.56 6.19 23.09
CA SER A 126 -0.56 5.60 22.21
C SER A 126 -0.99 4.22 21.71
N VAL A 127 -1.56 3.38 22.58
CA VAL A 127 -2.11 2.07 22.17
C VAL A 127 -3.24 2.23 21.17
N ASP A 128 -4.18 3.14 21.43
CA ASP A 128 -5.29 3.44 20.52
C ASP A 128 -4.79 3.87 19.13
N HIS A 129 -3.75 4.71 19.08
CA HIS A 129 -3.11 5.10 17.82
C HIS A 129 -2.55 3.91 17.04
N TYR A 130 -1.89 2.93 17.72
CA TYR A 130 -1.40 1.73 17.05
C TYR A 130 -2.51 0.81 16.55
N LEU A 131 -3.64 0.75 17.29
CA LEU A 131 -4.82 -0.01 16.84
C LEU A 131 -5.44 0.61 15.59
N HIS A 132 -5.57 1.94 15.54
CA HIS A 132 -6.03 2.64 14.34
C HIS A 132 -5.12 2.37 13.14
N TYR A 133 -3.80 2.40 13.34
CA TYR A 133 -2.84 2.04 12.29
C TYR A 133 -3.04 0.61 11.77
N LEU A 134 -3.28 -0.36 12.67
CA LEU A 134 -3.57 -1.75 12.28
C LEU A 134 -4.86 -1.85 11.46
N MET A 135 -5.89 -1.08 11.85
CA MET A 135 -7.15 -1.04 11.10
C MET A 135 -6.97 -0.43 9.70
N ASP A 136 -6.22 0.67 9.59
CA ASP A 136 -5.91 1.30 8.30
C ASP A 136 -5.11 0.37 7.38
N PHE A 137 -4.13 -0.34 7.95
CA PHE A 137 -3.37 -1.35 7.21
C PHE A 137 -4.25 -2.50 6.71
N ASN A 138 -5.15 -3.03 7.56
CA ASN A 138 -6.10 -4.06 7.15
C ASN A 138 -7.02 -3.55 6.03
N LEU A 139 -7.47 -2.30 6.11
CA LEU A 139 -8.28 -1.66 5.07
C LEU A 139 -7.52 -1.62 3.73
N ILE A 140 -6.25 -1.22 3.74
CA ILE A 140 -5.41 -1.21 2.52
C ILE A 140 -5.30 -2.62 1.93
N GLN A 141 -5.07 -3.65 2.77
CA GLN A 141 -4.95 -5.03 2.31
C GLN A 141 -6.28 -5.55 1.73
N GLU A 142 -7.41 -5.27 2.37
CA GLU A 142 -8.73 -5.66 1.90
C GLU A 142 -9.10 -4.95 0.60
N LYS A 143 -8.92 -3.64 0.53
CA LYS A 143 -9.29 -2.81 -0.62
C LYS A 143 -8.33 -2.95 -1.80
N SER A 144 -7.12 -3.47 -1.61
CA SER A 144 -6.25 -3.86 -2.72
C SER A 144 -6.86 -4.94 -3.63
N VAL A 145 -7.88 -5.67 -3.12
CA VAL A 145 -8.61 -6.71 -3.87
C VAL A 145 -9.89 -6.17 -4.52
N SER A 146 -10.64 -5.27 -3.83
CA SER A 146 -11.87 -4.67 -4.36
C SER A 146 -12.16 -3.32 -3.72
N LEU A 147 -12.23 -2.26 -4.54
CA LEU A 147 -12.69 -0.93 -4.13
C LEU A 147 -14.22 -0.87 -4.18
N ASP A 148 -14.83 -0.25 -3.17
CA ASP A 148 -16.26 0.08 -3.17
C ASP A 148 -16.45 1.50 -3.75
N LEU A 149 -16.43 1.58 -5.09
CA LEU A 149 -16.46 2.85 -5.80
C LEU A 149 -17.87 3.40 -5.85
N THR A 150 -18.08 4.54 -5.20
CA THR A 150 -19.35 5.28 -5.20
C THR A 150 -19.13 6.75 -5.58
N ARG A 151 -20.19 7.43 -6.01
CA ARG A 151 -20.14 8.87 -6.26
C ARG A 151 -20.18 9.58 -4.91
N VAL A 152 -19.11 10.30 -4.58
CA VAL A 152 -18.89 10.99 -3.30
C VAL A 152 -18.79 12.49 -3.54
N ASN A 153 -19.54 13.28 -2.78
CA ASN A 153 -19.35 14.73 -2.71
C ASN A 153 -18.15 15.02 -1.79
N LEU A 154 -16.99 15.23 -2.40
CA LEU A 154 -15.74 15.43 -1.67
C LEU A 154 -15.75 16.74 -0.86
N SER A 155 -16.44 17.77 -1.35
CA SER A 155 -16.58 19.04 -0.63
C SER A 155 -17.29 18.85 0.71
N GLU A 156 -18.41 18.11 0.72
CA GLU A 156 -19.12 17.78 1.95
C GLU A 156 -18.33 16.88 2.87
N LEU A 157 -17.64 15.89 2.30
CA LEU A 157 -16.82 14.96 3.08
C LEU A 157 -15.70 15.67 3.83
N VAL A 158 -14.95 16.55 3.15
CA VAL A 158 -13.88 17.36 3.79
C VAL A 158 -14.45 18.24 4.89
N GLN A 159 -15.57 18.93 4.63
CA GLN A 159 -16.23 19.79 5.62
C GLN A 159 -16.69 18.99 6.85
N GLN A 160 -17.25 17.80 6.64
CA GLN A 160 -17.70 16.93 7.74
C GLN A 160 -16.53 16.46 8.61
N GLU A 161 -15.42 16.06 8.02
CA GLU A 161 -14.24 15.62 8.79
C GLU A 161 -13.58 16.80 9.54
N LEU A 162 -13.57 18.00 8.96
CA LEU A 162 -13.14 19.21 9.66
C LEU A 162 -14.05 19.53 10.86
N PHE A 163 -15.37 19.42 10.67
CA PHE A 163 -16.33 19.65 11.74
C PHE A 163 -16.16 18.64 12.88
N ASN A 164 -15.95 17.36 12.56
CA ASN A 164 -15.69 16.30 13.54
C ASN A 164 -14.43 16.56 14.37
N ALA A 165 -13.43 17.22 13.78
CA ALA A 165 -12.16 17.52 14.43
C ALA A 165 -12.13 18.90 15.14
N PHE A 166 -13.18 19.72 14.97
CA PHE A 166 -13.19 21.13 15.38
C PHE A 166 -12.82 21.34 16.85
N ASP A 167 -13.44 20.61 17.78
CA ASP A 167 -13.18 20.77 19.20
C ASP A 167 -11.73 20.40 19.55
N SER A 168 -11.18 19.39 18.91
CA SER A 168 -9.79 18.94 19.12
C SER A 168 -8.77 19.95 18.58
N LEU A 169 -9.05 20.55 17.44
CA LEU A 169 -8.22 21.61 16.84
C LEU A 169 -8.25 22.88 17.69
N ASN A 170 -9.44 23.29 18.13
CA ASN A 170 -9.66 24.45 18.98
C ASN A 170 -8.97 24.30 20.35
N ALA A 171 -9.04 23.11 20.97
CA ALA A 171 -8.36 22.81 22.22
C ALA A 171 -6.82 22.91 22.09
N ARG A 172 -6.27 22.80 20.89
CA ARG A 172 -4.85 22.98 20.58
C ARG A 172 -4.52 24.38 20.02
N SER A 173 -5.50 25.27 19.95
CA SER A 173 -5.37 26.62 19.41
C SER A 173 -4.91 26.63 17.93
N VAL A 174 -5.29 25.61 17.16
CA VAL A 174 -5.02 25.54 15.72
C VAL A 174 -6.20 26.16 14.98
N THR A 175 -5.96 27.26 14.29
CA THR A 175 -6.94 27.91 13.39
C THR A 175 -6.86 27.29 12.00
N VAL A 176 -8.01 26.87 11.47
CA VAL A 176 -8.08 26.27 10.12
C VAL A 176 -8.74 27.23 9.14
N ASP A 177 -8.08 27.45 7.99
CA ASP A 177 -8.62 28.21 6.84
C ASP A 177 -9.08 27.23 5.74
N PRO A 178 -10.39 26.92 5.63
CA PRO A 178 -10.92 26.02 4.60
C PRO A 178 -11.22 26.79 3.30
N ARG A 179 -10.56 26.42 2.21
CA ARG A 179 -10.79 26.93 0.85
C ARG A 179 -11.33 25.79 -0.01
N ILE A 180 -12.61 25.49 0.17
CA ILE A 180 -13.25 24.31 -0.41
C ILE A 180 -14.19 24.79 -1.54
N GLU A 181 -13.87 24.41 -2.78
CA GLU A 181 -14.78 24.58 -3.91
C GLU A 181 -16.04 23.72 -3.68
N THR A 182 -17.23 24.30 -3.89
CA THR A 182 -18.50 23.64 -3.62
C THR A 182 -18.87 22.66 -4.74
N GLY A 183 -19.42 21.49 -4.37
CA GLY A 183 -19.95 20.52 -5.33
C GLY A 183 -18.89 19.74 -6.10
N VAL A 184 -17.66 19.64 -5.58
CA VAL A 184 -16.64 18.76 -6.14
C VAL A 184 -17.01 17.32 -5.84
N GLU A 185 -17.37 16.57 -6.88
CA GLU A 185 -17.72 15.16 -6.78
C GLU A 185 -16.67 14.28 -7.45
N ILE A 186 -16.45 13.10 -6.89
CA ILE A 186 -15.49 12.09 -7.38
C ILE A 186 -16.08 10.69 -7.22
N THR A 187 -15.78 9.80 -8.16
CA THR A 187 -16.03 8.35 -8.01
C THR A 187 -14.86 7.74 -7.26
N THR A 188 -15.09 7.33 -6.01
CA THR A 188 -14.03 6.85 -5.10
C THR A 188 -14.59 5.93 -4.02
N ASP A 189 -13.71 5.30 -3.23
CA ASP A 189 -14.10 4.60 -2.00
C ASP A 189 -14.17 5.62 -0.85
N GLN A 190 -15.40 5.87 -0.35
CA GLN A 190 -15.66 6.88 0.66
C GLN A 190 -14.92 6.60 1.97
N ILE A 191 -14.79 5.32 2.36
CA ILE A 191 -14.13 4.95 3.61
C ILE A 191 -12.63 5.27 3.53
N MET A 192 -11.99 4.92 2.41
CA MET A 192 -10.58 5.24 2.18
C MET A 192 -10.34 6.75 2.13
N MET A 193 -11.22 7.50 1.47
CA MET A 193 -11.11 8.96 1.38
C MET A 193 -11.27 9.62 2.76
N SER A 194 -12.24 9.20 3.56
CA SER A 194 -12.38 9.67 4.96
C SER A 194 -11.11 9.39 5.77
N ARG A 195 -10.51 8.21 5.62
CA ARG A 195 -9.27 7.85 6.32
C ARG A 195 -8.07 8.71 5.90
N ILE A 196 -7.96 9.04 4.62
CA ILE A 196 -6.95 9.99 4.11
C ILE A 196 -7.09 11.33 4.84
N ILE A 197 -8.30 11.91 4.83
CA ILE A 197 -8.58 13.21 5.43
C ILE A 197 -8.33 13.18 6.94
N GLN A 198 -8.79 12.16 7.65
CA GLN A 198 -8.59 11.98 9.09
C GLN A 198 -7.10 11.89 9.46
N ASN A 199 -6.28 11.16 8.67
CA ASN A 199 -4.85 11.08 8.89
C ASN A 199 -4.15 12.44 8.70
N LEU A 200 -4.57 13.22 7.70
CA LEU A 200 -4.03 14.56 7.44
C LEU A 200 -4.41 15.56 8.54
N ILE A 201 -5.67 15.55 8.99
CA ILE A 201 -6.12 16.36 10.14
C ILE A 201 -5.39 15.89 11.43
N GLY A 202 -5.18 14.59 11.61
CA GLY A 202 -4.40 14.03 12.71
C GLY A 202 -2.95 14.53 12.71
N ASN A 203 -2.38 14.80 11.55
CA ASN A 203 -1.06 15.44 11.43
C ASN A 203 -1.10 16.91 11.89
N TRP A 204 -2.13 17.68 11.58
CA TRP A 204 -2.30 19.03 12.12
C TRP A 204 -2.36 19.03 13.63
N LEU A 205 -3.17 18.14 14.24
CA LEU A 205 -3.27 18.03 15.69
C LEU A 205 -1.92 17.70 16.37
N LYS A 206 -0.97 17.09 15.65
CA LYS A 206 0.35 16.73 16.20
C LYS A 206 1.42 17.79 15.93
N TYR A 207 1.38 18.41 14.75
CA TYR A 207 2.53 19.17 14.22
C TYR A 207 2.22 20.62 13.84
N ALA A 208 0.93 20.99 13.64
CA ALA A 208 0.59 22.38 13.38
C ALA A 208 0.95 23.26 14.59
N ASP A 209 1.46 24.44 14.30
CA ASP A 209 1.70 25.46 15.35
C ASP A 209 0.39 26.20 15.68
N GLU A 210 0.04 27.23 14.92
CA GLU A 210 -1.18 28.01 15.15
C GLU A 210 -2.12 28.01 13.94
N SER A 211 -1.61 27.67 12.77
CA SER A 211 -2.32 27.80 11.50
C SER A 211 -2.25 26.52 10.66
N ALA A 212 -3.41 26.15 10.11
CA ALA A 212 -3.54 25.10 9.12
C ALA A 212 -4.55 25.52 8.05
N TRP A 213 -4.48 24.92 6.88
CA TRP A 213 -5.45 25.18 5.80
C TRP A 213 -5.67 23.94 4.95
N VAL A 214 -6.84 23.87 4.35
CA VAL A 214 -7.16 22.88 3.32
C VAL A 214 -7.68 23.60 2.09
N GLU A 215 -7.20 23.21 0.92
CA GLU A 215 -7.66 23.70 -0.36
C GLU A 215 -8.16 22.53 -1.21
N LEU A 216 -9.40 22.64 -1.70
CA LEU A 216 -10.02 21.66 -2.59
C LEU A 216 -10.51 22.38 -3.83
N ASN A 217 -10.02 21.98 -4.98
CA ASN A 217 -10.47 22.52 -6.27
C ASN A 217 -10.44 21.43 -7.37
N LYS A 218 -11.24 21.65 -8.41
CA LYS A 218 -11.22 20.84 -9.61
C LYS A 218 -10.46 21.57 -10.70
N GLY A 219 -9.33 21.01 -11.13
CA GLY A 219 -8.49 21.56 -12.19
C GLY A 219 -9.17 21.54 -13.56
N GLU A 220 -8.67 22.36 -14.48
CA GLU A 220 -9.15 22.42 -15.88
C GLU A 220 -8.95 21.07 -16.61
N ASP A 221 -7.99 20.27 -16.18
CA ASP A 221 -7.72 18.91 -16.67
C ASP A 221 -8.70 17.84 -16.14
N GLY A 222 -9.67 18.26 -15.32
CA GLY A 222 -10.67 17.39 -14.68
C GLY A 222 -10.16 16.64 -13.47
N ARG A 223 -8.89 16.79 -13.10
CA ARG A 223 -8.33 16.23 -11.86
C ARG A 223 -8.72 17.05 -10.65
N ILE A 224 -8.75 16.41 -9.51
CA ILE A 224 -9.08 17.06 -8.24
C ILE A 224 -7.78 17.25 -7.45
N HIS A 225 -7.55 18.50 -7.03
CA HIS A 225 -6.46 18.89 -6.16
C HIS A 225 -7.02 19.03 -4.75
N LEU A 226 -6.42 18.31 -3.81
CA LEU A 226 -6.77 18.38 -2.39
C LEU A 226 -5.48 18.57 -1.59
N ASP A 227 -5.28 19.77 -1.10
CA ASP A 227 -4.07 20.22 -0.45
C ASP A 227 -4.29 20.46 1.04
N PHE A 228 -3.41 19.93 1.88
CA PHE A 228 -3.41 20.11 3.32
C PHE A 228 -2.11 20.77 3.75
N GLY A 229 -2.18 21.98 4.29
CA GLY A 229 -1.02 22.73 4.74
C GLY A 229 -1.10 23.14 6.20
N ASN A 230 0.06 23.34 6.83
CA ASN A 230 0.15 23.90 8.17
C ASN A 230 1.50 24.59 8.41
N GLU A 231 1.50 25.54 9.34
CA GLU A 231 2.73 26.08 9.92
C GLU A 231 3.33 25.09 10.92
N THR A 232 4.68 25.03 11.00
CA THR A 232 5.41 24.13 11.87
C THR A 232 6.38 24.85 12.80
N LYS A 233 6.43 24.43 14.07
CA LYS A 233 7.42 24.91 15.05
C LYS A 233 8.80 24.32 14.75
N GLY A 234 9.68 25.03 14.12
CA GLY A 234 11.07 24.56 14.00
C GLY A 234 11.70 24.59 12.61
N GLY A 235 11.08 25.27 11.66
CA GLY A 235 11.64 25.44 10.32
C GLY A 235 11.25 24.35 9.32
N ALA A 236 12.00 24.28 8.21
CA ALA A 236 11.70 23.32 7.15
C ALA A 236 11.94 21.88 7.61
N VAL A 237 10.99 21.01 7.32
CA VAL A 237 11.08 19.57 7.56
C VAL A 237 11.83 18.94 6.38
N ASP A 238 12.76 18.04 6.65
CA ASP A 238 13.47 17.28 5.61
C ASP A 238 12.51 16.23 5.02
N VAL A 239 11.91 16.60 3.88
CA VAL A 239 10.91 15.77 3.19
C VAL A 239 11.54 14.49 2.64
N ASP A 240 12.77 14.55 2.11
CA ASP A 240 13.46 13.40 1.55
C ASP A 240 13.70 12.34 2.63
N ARG A 241 14.09 12.79 3.82
CA ARG A 241 14.27 11.93 4.97
C ARG A 241 12.95 11.37 5.54
N LEU A 242 11.84 12.10 5.38
CA LEU A 242 10.51 11.57 5.68
C LEU A 242 10.15 10.46 4.68
N MET A 243 10.33 10.69 3.39
CA MET A 243 10.03 9.71 2.33
C MET A 243 10.93 8.47 2.43
N GLU A 244 12.22 8.61 2.74
CA GLU A 244 13.12 7.46 3.00
C GLU A 244 12.63 6.60 4.18
N ARG A 245 12.06 7.20 5.23
CA ARG A 245 11.48 6.46 6.36
C ARG A 245 10.24 5.66 5.99
N PHE A 246 9.52 6.04 4.94
CA PHE A 246 8.40 5.26 4.41
C PHE A 246 8.87 4.05 3.61
N GLN A 247 10.08 4.08 3.04
CA GLN A 247 10.64 3.02 2.21
C GLN A 247 11.60 2.08 2.97
N THR A 248 12.20 2.52 4.05
CA THR A 248 13.21 1.75 4.79
C THR A 248 12.68 1.23 6.12
N ASP A 249 12.85 -0.06 6.29
CA ASP A 249 12.62 -0.90 7.47
C ASP A 249 13.68 -0.60 8.58
N ASP A 250 13.98 0.67 8.84
CA ASP A 250 15.17 1.03 9.60
C ASP A 250 14.96 0.96 11.12
N GLN A 251 15.79 0.12 11.75
CA GLN A 251 15.87 -0.14 13.19
C GLN A 251 16.29 1.08 14.03
N SER A 252 16.43 2.27 13.45
CA SER A 252 16.84 3.50 14.14
C SER A 252 15.71 4.30 14.82
N ARG A 253 14.56 3.68 15.08
CA ARG A 253 13.33 4.29 15.68
C ARG A 253 13.46 4.84 17.11
N THR A 254 14.66 4.94 17.69
CA THR A 254 14.81 5.13 19.14
C THR A 254 14.74 6.57 19.65
N LYS A 255 14.50 7.61 18.84
CA LYS A 255 14.56 8.99 19.39
C LYS A 255 13.46 10.00 19.04
N ILE A 256 12.44 9.69 18.24
CA ILE A 256 11.35 10.64 18.02
C ILE A 256 10.01 9.92 18.19
N ARG A 257 9.23 10.36 19.19
CA ARG A 257 7.90 9.84 19.61
C ARG A 257 6.77 9.95 18.55
N SER A 258 7.06 10.24 17.31
CA SER A 258 6.10 10.25 16.21
C SER A 258 6.40 9.08 15.29
N THR A 259 5.44 8.18 15.14
CA THR A 259 5.59 6.93 14.39
C THR A 259 5.79 7.12 12.88
N GLY A 260 5.64 8.33 12.34
CA GLY A 260 5.73 8.61 10.90
C GLY A 260 4.69 7.87 10.02
N LEU A 261 3.84 7.05 10.64
CA LEU A 261 2.96 6.10 9.97
C LEU A 261 1.75 6.75 9.27
N GLY A 262 1.31 7.93 9.71
CA GLY A 262 0.12 8.58 9.14
C GLY A 262 0.27 8.94 7.67
N LEU A 263 1.41 9.51 7.28
CA LEU A 263 1.66 9.88 5.88
C LEU A 263 1.89 8.66 4.98
N SER A 264 2.50 7.58 5.49
CA SER A 264 2.64 6.33 4.73
C SER A 264 1.30 5.66 4.46
N ILE A 265 0.35 5.77 5.42
CA ILE A 265 -1.04 5.34 5.21
C ILE A 265 -1.68 6.18 4.11
N VAL A 266 -1.56 7.52 4.19
CA VAL A 266 -2.12 8.42 3.18
C VAL A 266 -1.58 8.09 1.80
N ASP A 267 -0.27 7.91 1.64
CA ASP A 267 0.38 7.55 0.39
C ASP A 267 -0.18 6.22 -0.17
N SER A 268 -0.24 5.19 0.66
CA SER A 268 -0.77 3.88 0.27
C SER A 268 -2.25 3.91 -0.11
N LEU A 269 -3.08 4.68 0.61
CA LEU A 269 -4.50 4.83 0.31
C LEU A 269 -4.72 5.61 -0.98
N VAL A 270 -3.99 6.72 -1.17
CA VAL A 270 -4.03 7.55 -2.38
C VAL A 270 -3.60 6.74 -3.60
N ASP A 271 -2.49 5.98 -3.47
CA ASP A 271 -2.01 5.09 -4.53
C ASP A 271 -3.03 4.00 -4.89
N SER A 272 -3.71 3.40 -3.88
CA SER A 272 -4.78 2.41 -4.09
C SER A 272 -6.00 3.01 -4.81
N LEU A 273 -6.26 4.30 -4.63
CA LEU A 273 -7.31 5.05 -5.34
C LEU A 273 -6.85 5.56 -6.72
N GLY A 274 -5.63 5.24 -7.16
CA GLY A 274 -5.09 5.69 -8.46
C GLY A 274 -4.69 7.16 -8.49
N GLY A 275 -4.56 7.80 -7.33
CA GLY A 275 -4.06 9.15 -7.17
C GLY A 275 -2.54 9.22 -7.00
N SER A 276 -2.05 10.41 -6.66
CA SER A 276 -0.65 10.61 -6.27
C SER A 276 -0.54 11.61 -5.13
N MET A 277 0.47 11.43 -4.27
CA MET A 277 0.79 12.33 -3.17
C MET A 277 2.16 12.97 -3.39
N ARG A 278 2.26 14.26 -3.06
CA ARG A 278 3.52 14.99 -3.03
C ARG A 278 3.62 15.79 -1.74
N LEU A 279 4.80 15.80 -1.14
CA LEU A 279 5.10 16.56 0.07
C LEU A 279 6.01 17.74 -0.26
N GLU A 280 5.73 18.88 0.34
CA GLU A 280 6.59 20.05 0.29
C GLU A 280 6.81 20.62 1.69
N SER A 281 8.04 21.07 1.96
CA SER A 281 8.35 21.79 3.18
C SER A 281 9.30 22.95 2.90
N SER A 282 8.87 24.14 3.25
CA SER A 282 9.66 25.36 3.05
C SER A 282 9.26 26.44 4.07
N LYS A 283 10.25 27.13 4.63
CA LYS A 283 10.05 28.32 5.48
C LYS A 283 9.09 28.13 6.67
N GLY A 284 9.08 26.95 7.27
CA GLY A 284 8.17 26.65 8.38
C GLY A 284 6.76 26.25 7.96
N ILE A 285 6.53 26.02 6.68
CA ILE A 285 5.29 25.49 6.12
C ILE A 285 5.53 24.03 5.74
N PHE A 286 4.58 23.18 6.06
CA PHE A 286 4.50 21.81 5.57
C PHE A 286 3.22 21.63 4.76
N LEU A 287 3.33 21.02 3.58
CA LEU A 287 2.24 20.91 2.63
C LEU A 287 2.18 19.50 2.04
N VAL A 288 0.98 18.95 2.01
CA VAL A 288 0.65 17.67 1.39
C VAL A 288 -0.27 17.94 0.22
N HIS A 289 0.18 17.64 -0.98
CA HIS A 289 -0.59 17.75 -2.21
C HIS A 289 -1.11 16.37 -2.60
N LEU A 290 -2.43 16.24 -2.76
CA LEU A 290 -3.07 15.06 -3.30
C LEU A 290 -3.66 15.40 -4.67
N LEU A 291 -3.32 14.58 -5.66
CA LEU A 291 -3.90 14.65 -7.00
C LEU A 291 -4.75 13.40 -7.23
N LEU A 292 -6.06 13.59 -7.41
CA LEU A 292 -7.04 12.52 -7.53
C LEU A 292 -7.69 12.57 -8.92
N SER A 293 -8.01 11.40 -9.47
CA SER A 293 -8.74 11.27 -10.74
C SER A 293 -10.16 10.79 -10.48
N ASP A 294 -11.13 11.27 -11.23
CA ASP A 294 -12.56 10.92 -11.07
C ASP A 294 -12.83 9.42 -11.33
N VAL A 295 -11.95 8.73 -12.03
CA VAL A 295 -12.02 7.28 -12.20
C VAL A 295 -10.67 6.71 -11.83
N PRO A 296 -10.57 5.88 -10.79
CA PRO A 296 -9.33 5.18 -10.49
C PRO A 296 -8.90 4.36 -11.70
N GLN A 297 -7.73 4.65 -12.23
CA GLN A 297 -7.17 3.81 -13.28
C GLN A 297 -6.71 2.50 -12.64
N PRO A 298 -7.17 1.32 -13.11
CA PRO A 298 -6.64 0.07 -12.62
C PRO A 298 -5.14 0.04 -12.90
N LYS A 299 -4.34 -0.20 -11.87
CA LYS A 299 -2.90 -0.45 -12.05
C LYS A 299 -2.75 -1.62 -13.02
N GLU A 300 -2.05 -1.40 -14.13
CA GLU A 300 -1.59 -2.49 -14.97
C GLU A 300 -0.70 -3.41 -14.12
N LEU A 301 -1.20 -4.63 -13.88
CA LEU A 301 -0.53 -5.69 -13.15
C LEU A 301 0.64 -6.29 -13.97
#